data_2476c8242ae13fa47e870659d3b9ddbe
#
_entry.id   2476c8242ae13fa47e870659d3b9ddbe
#
_cell.length_a   1.000
_cell.length_b   1.000
_cell.length_c   1.000
_cell.angle_alpha   90.00
_cell.angle_beta   90.00
_cell.angle_gamma   90.00
#
_symmetry.space_group_name_H-M   'P 1'
#
loop_
_entity.id
_entity.type
_entity.pdbx_description
1 polymer ?
#
loop_
_entity_poly.entity_id
_entity_poly.type
_entity_poly.pdbx_seq_one_letter_code
_entity_poly.pdbx_strand_id
1 'polypeptide(L)'
;MAWFLYLLECSDGSVYTGIATDVQARFDKHMSGEGARYTRSRKPVQVLASFELADRSSASRAEYWVKRLSPSGKRELAAGGRTLESVVPEPEPAAAGAAGEQAEQASGAS
;
A
#
# COMPACT_ATOMS: atom_id res chain seq x y z
N MET A 1 -11.16 6.69 -12.58
CA MET A 1 -11.53 5.92 -11.39
C MET A 1 -10.41 6.01 -10.37
N ALA A 2 -10.73 6.32 -9.13
CA ALA A 2 -9.70 6.48 -8.11
C ALA A 2 -9.14 5.15 -7.65
N TRP A 3 -7.88 5.16 -7.27
CA TRP A 3 -7.23 4.01 -6.66
C TRP A 3 -6.87 4.36 -5.23
N PHE A 4 -6.81 3.36 -4.38
CA PHE A 4 -6.51 3.58 -2.96
C PHE A 4 -5.37 2.66 -2.53
N LEU A 5 -4.48 3.21 -1.73
CA LEU A 5 -3.53 2.42 -0.95
C LEU A 5 -4.19 2.19 0.40
N TYR A 6 -4.18 0.94 0.88
CA TYR A 6 -4.79 0.65 2.18
C TYR A 6 -3.84 -0.14 3.05
N LEU A 7 -4.01 0.01 4.36
CA LEU A 7 -3.24 -0.71 5.36
C LEU A 7 -4.20 -1.53 6.20
N LEU A 8 -3.94 -2.84 6.29
CA LEU A 8 -4.76 -3.75 7.09
C LEU A 8 -3.97 -4.22 8.30
N GLU A 9 -4.59 -4.13 9.46
CA GLU A 9 -4.03 -4.75 10.67
C GLU A 9 -4.36 -6.22 10.64
N CYS A 10 -3.39 -7.08 10.90
CA CYS A 10 -3.58 -8.52 10.92
C CYS A 10 -3.49 -9.06 12.35
N SER A 11 -4.01 -10.27 12.55
CA SER A 11 -4.13 -10.87 13.88
C SER A 11 -2.79 -11.08 14.58
N ASP A 12 -1.71 -11.17 13.83
CA ASP A 12 -0.38 -11.34 14.40
C ASP A 12 0.33 -10.00 14.69
N GLY A 13 -0.39 -8.89 14.54
CA GLY A 13 0.17 -7.56 14.77
C GLY A 13 0.87 -6.95 13.56
N SER A 14 0.99 -7.69 12.47
CA SER A 14 1.59 -7.17 11.25
C SER A 14 0.62 -6.26 10.53
N VAL A 15 1.13 -5.50 9.56
CA VAL A 15 0.33 -4.57 8.76
C VAL A 15 0.54 -4.89 7.29
N TYR A 16 -0.53 -5.29 6.62
CA TYR A 16 -0.50 -5.59 5.20
C TYR A 16 -0.77 -4.33 4.39
N THR A 17 -0.04 -4.14 3.31
CA THR A 17 -0.19 -3.00 2.40
C THR A 17 -0.70 -3.49 1.05
N GLY A 18 -1.76 -2.86 0.54
CA GLY A 18 -2.30 -3.22 -0.77
C GLY A 18 -2.88 -2.02 -1.48
N ILE A 19 -3.29 -2.22 -2.73
CA ILE A 19 -3.97 -1.20 -3.52
C ILE A 19 -5.25 -1.78 -4.11
N ALA A 20 -6.26 -0.93 -4.27
CA ALA A 20 -7.54 -1.35 -4.81
C ALA A 20 -8.36 -0.14 -5.24
N THR A 21 -9.35 -0.38 -6.09
CA THR A 21 -10.34 0.64 -6.42
C THR A 21 -11.48 0.65 -5.41
N ASP A 22 -11.67 -0.46 -4.70
CA ASP A 22 -12.71 -0.59 -3.68
C ASP A 22 -12.10 -1.29 -2.47
N VAL A 23 -11.73 -0.52 -1.47
CA VAL A 23 -11.04 -1.04 -0.28
C VAL A 23 -11.92 -1.98 0.51
N GLN A 24 -13.21 -1.66 0.65
CA GLN A 24 -14.12 -2.51 1.42
C GLN A 24 -14.28 -3.89 0.77
N ALA A 25 -14.43 -3.92 -0.55
CA ALA A 25 -14.57 -5.19 -1.27
C ALA A 25 -13.30 -6.04 -1.13
N ARG A 26 -12.13 -5.40 -1.17
CA ARG A 26 -10.87 -6.12 -0.99
C ARG A 26 -10.71 -6.63 0.43
N PHE A 27 -11.12 -5.82 1.41
CA PHE A 27 -11.09 -6.25 2.81
C PHE A 27 -11.98 -7.48 2.99
N ASP A 28 -13.17 -7.48 2.39
CA ASP A 28 -14.08 -8.61 2.49
C ASP A 28 -13.46 -9.87 1.87
N LYS A 29 -12.75 -9.72 0.77
CA LYS A 29 -12.05 -10.86 0.16
C LYS A 29 -10.95 -11.39 1.06
N HIS A 30 -10.20 -10.50 1.69
CA HIS A 30 -9.17 -10.93 2.64
C HIS A 30 -9.79 -11.67 3.81
N MET A 31 -10.93 -11.20 4.30
CA MET A 31 -11.63 -11.83 5.42
C MET A 31 -12.14 -13.23 5.06
N SER A 32 -12.56 -13.43 3.83
CA SER A 32 -13.08 -14.72 3.37
C SER A 32 -11.97 -15.70 3.00
N GLY A 33 -10.70 -15.27 3.04
CA GLY A 33 -9.57 -16.13 2.70
C GLY A 33 -9.25 -16.14 1.21
N GLU A 34 -9.93 -15.31 0.41
CA GLU A 34 -9.69 -15.22 -1.02
C GLU A 34 -8.70 -14.13 -1.39
N GLY A 35 -8.15 -13.43 -0.40
CA GLY A 35 -7.23 -12.34 -0.65
C GLY A 35 -5.81 -12.82 -0.91
N ALA A 36 -4.85 -11.93 -0.63
CA ALA A 36 -3.44 -12.24 -0.84
C ALA A 36 -2.99 -13.40 0.05
N ARG A 37 -1.95 -14.10 -0.41
CA ARG A 37 -1.38 -15.21 0.36
C ARG A 37 -1.02 -14.79 1.79
N TYR A 38 -0.51 -13.60 1.93
CA TYR A 38 -0.14 -13.05 3.23
C TYR A 38 -1.32 -13.07 4.20
N THR A 39 -2.47 -12.57 3.75
CA THR A 39 -3.64 -12.45 4.61
C THR A 39 -4.38 -13.77 4.82
N ARG A 40 -4.09 -14.79 4.03
CA ARG A 40 -4.68 -16.11 4.26
C ARG A 40 -4.11 -16.78 5.50
N SER A 41 -2.84 -16.55 5.79
CA SER A 41 -2.20 -17.10 6.98
C SER A 41 -2.23 -16.13 8.16
N ARG A 42 -2.42 -14.84 7.88
CA ARG A 42 -2.48 -13.80 8.91
C ARG A 42 -3.78 -13.05 8.73
N LYS A 43 -4.81 -13.52 9.42
CA LYS A 43 -6.17 -13.01 9.22
C LYS A 43 -6.25 -11.51 9.50
N PRO A 44 -6.83 -10.73 8.58
CA PRO A 44 -6.99 -9.29 8.82
C PRO A 44 -8.02 -9.03 9.90
N VAL A 45 -7.79 -7.99 10.69
CA VAL A 45 -8.65 -7.57 11.77
C VAL A 45 -9.44 -6.33 11.39
N GLN A 46 -8.77 -5.35 10.81
CA GLN A 46 -9.41 -4.09 10.45
C GLN A 46 -8.58 -3.30 9.44
N VAL A 47 -9.24 -2.36 8.75
CA VAL A 47 -8.57 -1.41 7.90
C VAL A 47 -8.06 -0.28 8.79
N LEU A 48 -6.74 -0.11 8.85
CA LEU A 48 -6.14 0.96 9.64
C LEU A 48 -6.29 2.31 8.95
N ALA A 49 -6.11 2.35 7.63
CA ALA A 49 -6.18 3.58 6.88
C ALA A 49 -6.28 3.28 5.39
N SER A 50 -6.78 4.26 4.63
CA SER A 50 -6.74 4.21 3.18
C SER A 50 -6.41 5.60 2.67
N PHE A 51 -5.71 5.67 1.54
CA PHE A 51 -5.25 6.91 0.94
C PHE A 51 -5.64 6.92 -0.53
N GLU A 52 -6.38 7.93 -0.94
CA GLU A 52 -6.80 8.05 -2.33
C GLU A 52 -5.66 8.54 -3.20
N LEU A 53 -5.52 7.93 -4.37
CA LEU A 53 -4.48 8.29 -5.34
C LEU A 53 -5.13 8.45 -6.71
N ALA A 54 -4.48 9.22 -7.57
CA ALA A 54 -5.07 9.62 -8.84
C ALA A 54 -5.32 8.43 -9.79
N ASP A 55 -4.40 7.47 -9.80
CA ASP A 55 -4.48 6.35 -10.72
C ASP A 55 -3.72 5.14 -10.18
N ARG A 56 -3.77 4.06 -10.93
CA ARG A 56 -3.12 2.82 -10.52
C ARG A 56 -1.60 2.96 -10.44
N SER A 57 -1.03 3.73 -11.35
CA SER A 57 0.42 3.93 -11.38
C SER A 57 0.89 4.60 -10.10
N SER A 58 0.20 5.65 -9.68
CA SER A 58 0.51 6.34 -8.43
C SER A 58 0.34 5.42 -7.24
N ALA A 59 -0.72 4.61 -7.25
CA ALA A 59 -0.99 3.67 -6.17
C ALA A 59 0.10 2.60 -6.07
N SER A 60 0.51 2.04 -7.21
CA SER A 60 1.57 1.03 -7.24
C SER A 60 2.89 1.58 -6.70
N ARG A 61 3.19 2.82 -7.07
CA ARG A 61 4.40 3.49 -6.60
C ARG A 61 4.35 3.69 -5.09
N ALA A 62 3.23 4.16 -4.58
CA ALA A 62 3.05 4.34 -3.15
C ALA A 62 3.16 3.00 -2.42
N GLU A 63 2.55 1.96 -2.97
CA GLU A 63 2.61 0.62 -2.40
C GLU A 63 4.05 0.15 -2.23
N TYR A 64 4.87 0.36 -3.25
CA TYR A 64 6.27 -0.05 -3.21
C TYR A 64 6.98 0.56 -2.00
N TRP A 65 6.84 1.87 -1.83
CA TRP A 65 7.54 2.57 -0.76
C TRP A 65 6.98 2.25 0.62
N VAL A 66 5.66 2.13 0.73
CA VAL A 66 5.01 1.84 2.01
C VAL A 66 5.34 0.41 2.46
N LYS A 67 5.44 -0.53 1.53
CA LYS A 67 5.81 -1.90 1.87
C LYS A 67 7.19 -2.00 2.50
N ARG A 68 8.05 -1.02 2.26
CA ARG A 68 9.40 -1.00 2.83
C ARG A 68 9.44 -0.50 4.27
N LEU A 69 8.34 0.04 4.76
CA LEU A 69 8.28 0.50 6.14
C LEU A 69 8.13 -0.67 7.10
N SER A 70 8.67 -0.49 8.30
CA SER A 70 8.44 -1.44 9.39
C SER A 70 6.96 -1.40 9.79
N PRO A 71 6.47 -2.41 10.51
CA PRO A 71 5.09 -2.36 11.03
C PRO A 71 4.81 -1.09 11.83
N SER A 72 5.76 -0.64 12.64
CA SER A 72 5.56 0.59 13.40
C SER A 72 5.53 1.82 12.50
N GLY A 73 6.32 1.84 11.41
CA GLY A 73 6.27 2.92 10.43
C GLY A 73 4.95 2.97 9.71
N LYS A 74 4.38 1.82 9.38
CA LYS A 74 3.06 1.76 8.75
C LYS A 74 1.97 2.23 9.70
N ARG A 75 2.05 1.89 10.98
CA ARG A 75 1.09 2.35 11.98
C ARG A 75 1.19 3.85 12.18
N GLU A 76 2.39 4.38 12.14
CA GLU A 76 2.62 5.82 12.24
C GLU A 76 1.99 6.55 11.06
N LEU A 77 2.15 5.99 9.85
CA LEU A 77 1.51 6.54 8.66
C LEU A 77 -0.02 6.51 8.80
N ALA A 78 -0.57 5.41 9.27
CA ALA A 78 -2.01 5.26 9.45
C ALA A 78 -2.56 6.23 10.49
N ALA A 79 -1.78 6.50 11.53
CA ALA A 79 -2.19 7.39 12.62
C ALA A 79 -2.04 8.88 12.30
N GLY A 80 -1.43 9.21 11.17
CA GLY A 80 -1.23 10.60 10.79
C GLY A 80 0.07 11.21 11.28
N GLY A 81 0.94 10.43 11.92
CA GLY A 81 2.23 10.92 12.36
C GLY A 81 3.22 11.08 11.22
N ARG A 82 2.87 10.57 10.05
CA ARG A 82 3.67 10.61 8.85
C ARG A 82 2.74 10.80 7.67
N THR A 83 3.17 11.53 6.64
CA THR A 83 2.33 11.71 5.45
C THR A 83 2.78 10.75 4.35
N LEU A 84 1.88 10.43 3.43
CA LEU A 84 2.22 9.58 2.30
C LEU A 84 3.30 10.26 1.45
N GLU A 85 3.23 11.57 1.29
CA GLU A 85 4.24 12.34 0.55
C GLU A 85 5.63 12.22 1.17
N SER A 86 5.72 12.06 2.47
CA SER A 86 7.02 11.93 3.12
C SER A 86 7.65 10.55 2.90
N VAL A 87 6.84 9.56 2.56
CA VAL A 87 7.28 8.20 2.33
C VAL A 87 7.60 7.96 0.85
N VAL A 88 6.80 8.55 -0.04
CA VAL A 88 6.91 8.34 -1.48
C VAL A 88 7.64 9.51 -2.11
N PRO A 89 8.84 9.30 -2.67
CA PRO A 89 9.57 10.39 -3.32
C PRO A 89 8.81 10.90 -4.52
N GLU A 90 8.82 12.21 -4.73
CA GLU A 90 8.21 12.79 -5.92
C GLU A 90 9.12 12.57 -7.13
N PRO A 91 8.55 12.20 -8.28
CA PRO A 91 9.34 12.10 -9.50
C PRO A 91 9.71 13.49 -9.99
N GLU A 92 10.98 13.68 -10.31
CA GLU A 92 11.42 14.94 -10.89
C GLU A 92 11.16 14.90 -12.39
N PRO A 93 10.77 16.03 -13.00
CA PRO A 93 10.50 16.04 -14.43
C PRO A 93 11.68 15.55 -15.27
N ALA A 94 12.89 15.94 -14.92
CA ALA A 94 14.08 15.52 -15.65
C ALA A 94 14.41 14.06 -15.45
N ALA A 95 13.98 13.49 -14.37
CA ALA A 95 14.25 12.08 -14.03
C ALA A 95 13.05 11.19 -14.30
N ALA A 96 12.01 11.70 -14.91
CA ALA A 96 10.78 10.96 -15.10
C ALA A 96 11.01 9.63 -15.78
N GLY A 97 11.84 9.59 -16.82
CA GLY A 97 12.13 8.35 -17.50
C GLY A 97 12.87 7.35 -16.62
N ALA A 98 13.88 7.83 -15.92
CA ALA A 98 14.64 6.96 -15.02
C ALA A 98 13.78 6.50 -13.86
N ALA A 99 12.95 7.39 -13.37
CA ALA A 99 12.02 7.01 -12.29
C ALA A 99 11.04 5.95 -12.76
N GLY A 100 10.62 6.02 -14.00
CA GLY A 100 9.75 5.02 -14.59
C GLY A 100 10.41 3.64 -14.61
N GLU A 101 11.66 3.59 -14.98
CA GLU A 101 12.40 2.33 -14.98
C GLU A 101 12.52 1.75 -13.60
N GLN A 102 12.82 2.59 -12.63
CA GLN A 102 12.91 2.16 -11.25
C GLN A 102 11.57 1.64 -10.75
N ALA A 103 10.50 2.28 -11.14
CA ALA A 103 9.17 1.84 -10.76
C ALA A 103 8.87 0.45 -11.30
N GLU A 104 9.29 0.16 -12.51
CA GLU A 104 9.11 -1.17 -13.08
C GLU A 104 9.85 -2.22 -12.28
N GLN A 105 11.09 -1.94 -11.92
CA GLN A 105 11.86 -2.86 -11.10
C GLN A 105 11.21 -3.07 -9.76
N ALA A 106 10.71 -2.00 -9.18
CA ALA A 106 10.03 -2.08 -7.91
C ALA A 106 8.79 -2.97 -8.00
N SER A 107 8.03 -2.83 -9.07
CA SER A 107 6.86 -3.66 -9.29
C SER A 107 7.23 -5.13 -9.40
N GLY A 108 8.33 -5.41 -10.09
CA GLY A 108 8.80 -6.77 -10.22
C GLY A 108 9.25 -7.35 -8.91
N ALA A 109 9.81 -6.54 -8.05
CA ALA A 109 10.30 -7.00 -6.75
C ALA A 109 9.16 -7.20 -5.74
N SER A 110 8.08 -6.53 -5.94
CA SER A 110 6.94 -6.64 -5.04
C SER A 110 6.12 -7.88 -5.28
#